data_8e6de005e4d665057d6502404d687a33
#
_entry.id   8e6de005e4d665057d6502404d687a33
#
_cell.length_a   1.000
_cell.length_b   1.000
_cell.length_c   1.000
_cell.angle_alpha   90.00
_cell.angle_beta   90.00
_cell.angle_gamma   90.00
#
_symmetry.space_group_name_H-M   'P 1'
#
loop_
_entity.id
_entity.type
_entity.pdbx_description
1 polymer ?
#
loop_
_entity_poly.entity_id
_entity_poly.type
_entity_poly.pdbx_seq_one_letter_code
_entity_poly.pdbx_strand_id
1 'polypeptide(L)'
;ETALRPDEVLTDIRIPRSLPHTGSAYIKLERKVGDYAIAAVGTMITLDGGVCSRAGIGLTNVGPTAIRARQAEAYLVGKQPDEATVREAARLASMAAEPATDLHGPADYKRSILRTLTARALRLAVQRAQAGGGQ
;
A
#
# COMPACT_ATOMS: atom_id res chain seq x y z
N GLU A 1 1.97 -21.84 0.60
CA GLU A 1 3.37 -22.18 0.94
C GLU A 1 3.97 -21.11 1.82
N THR A 2 4.77 -21.50 2.80
CA THR A 2 5.53 -20.62 3.68
C THR A 2 7.02 -20.71 3.33
N ALA A 3 7.82 -19.73 3.75
CA ALA A 3 9.27 -19.78 3.61
C ALA A 3 9.95 -20.67 4.67
N LEU A 4 9.17 -21.18 5.63
CA LEU A 4 9.69 -22.06 6.70
C LEU A 4 10.04 -23.46 6.17
N ARG A 5 11.14 -24.00 6.63
CA ARG A 5 11.47 -25.41 6.43
C ARG A 5 10.60 -26.29 7.35
N PRO A 6 10.49 -27.60 7.07
CA PRO A 6 9.67 -28.52 7.89
C PRO A 6 10.08 -28.60 9.37
N ASP A 7 11.32 -28.28 9.69
CA ASP A 7 11.92 -28.31 11.03
C ASP A 7 11.99 -26.92 11.70
N GLU A 8 11.39 -25.89 11.10
CA GLU A 8 11.39 -24.52 11.61
C GLU A 8 10.04 -24.12 12.18
N VAL A 9 10.06 -23.28 13.22
CA VAL A 9 8.90 -22.65 13.84
C VAL A 9 9.12 -21.14 13.90
N LEU A 10 8.13 -20.36 13.45
CA LEU A 10 8.15 -18.92 13.63
C LEU A 10 7.95 -18.58 15.11
N THR A 11 8.94 -17.96 15.74
CA THR A 11 8.92 -17.62 17.16
C THR A 11 8.48 -16.20 17.43
N ASP A 12 8.87 -15.25 16.60
CA ASP A 12 8.52 -13.83 16.77
C ASP A 12 8.53 -13.06 15.45
N ILE A 13 7.75 -11.97 15.42
CA ILE A 13 7.75 -10.98 14.34
C ILE A 13 8.16 -9.65 14.94
N ARG A 14 9.27 -9.08 14.46
CA ARG A 14 9.79 -7.80 14.93
C ARG A 14 9.38 -6.66 14.00
N ILE A 15 8.58 -5.74 14.52
CA ILE A 15 8.15 -4.55 13.80
C ILE A 15 8.97 -3.36 14.34
N PRO A 16 9.80 -2.71 13.50
CA PRO A 16 10.54 -1.51 13.91
C PRO A 16 9.59 -0.38 14.33
N ARG A 17 10.02 0.46 15.25
CA ARG A 17 9.27 1.67 15.59
C ARG A 17 9.19 2.60 14.38
N SER A 18 8.05 3.25 14.23
CA SER A 18 7.88 4.28 13.20
C SER A 18 8.85 5.44 13.46
N LEU A 19 9.41 5.97 12.38
CA LEU A 19 10.20 7.20 12.45
C LEU A 19 9.27 8.41 12.69
N PRO A 20 9.80 9.52 13.22
CA PRO A 20 9.08 10.80 13.23
C PRO A 20 8.58 11.14 11.81
N HIS A 21 7.47 11.87 11.70
CA HIS A 21 6.86 12.25 10.44
C HIS A 21 6.55 11.06 9.51
N THR A 22 6.19 9.92 10.11
CA THR A 22 5.70 8.75 9.39
C THR A 22 4.20 8.64 9.55
N GLY A 23 3.49 8.57 8.44
CA GLY A 23 2.06 8.30 8.40
C GLY A 23 1.78 7.01 7.62
N SER A 24 0.77 6.28 8.04
CA SER A 24 0.32 5.07 7.38
C SER A 24 -1.19 5.05 7.20
N ALA A 25 -1.66 4.31 6.20
CA ALA A 25 -3.07 4.08 5.96
C ALA A 25 -3.29 2.70 5.36
N TYR A 26 -4.40 2.07 5.73
CA TYR A 26 -4.90 0.86 5.09
C TYR A 26 -6.32 1.11 4.62
N ILE A 27 -6.60 0.86 3.35
CA ILE A 27 -7.93 0.99 2.76
C ILE A 27 -8.29 -0.31 2.05
N LYS A 28 -9.47 -0.82 2.36
CA LYS A 28 -10.04 -2.04 1.82
C LYS A 28 -11.39 -1.73 1.15
N LEU A 29 -11.60 -2.29 -0.02
CA LEU A 29 -12.94 -2.39 -0.62
C LEU A 29 -13.47 -3.81 -0.39
N GLU A 30 -14.60 -3.92 0.25
CA GLU A 30 -15.31 -5.17 0.53
C GLU A 30 -16.80 -5.04 0.19
N ARG A 31 -17.49 -6.15 -0.02
CA ARG A 31 -18.94 -6.17 -0.31
C ARG A 31 -19.77 -6.04 0.97
N LYS A 32 -19.31 -6.66 2.05
CA LYS A 32 -19.92 -6.64 3.37
C LYS A 32 -18.83 -6.47 4.40
N VAL A 33 -19.16 -5.87 5.53
CA VAL A 33 -18.25 -5.75 6.68
C VAL A 33 -17.81 -7.17 7.13
N GLY A 34 -16.49 -7.37 7.19
CA GLY A 34 -15.90 -8.66 7.56
C GLY A 34 -15.68 -9.63 6.40
N ASP A 35 -16.02 -9.27 5.17
CA ASP A 35 -15.78 -10.05 3.96
C ASP A 35 -14.31 -9.92 3.50
N TYR A 36 -13.90 -10.83 2.61
CA TYR A 36 -12.63 -10.70 1.90
C TYR A 36 -12.62 -9.44 1.04
N ALA A 37 -11.47 -8.80 0.96
CA ALA A 37 -11.33 -7.62 0.12
C ALA A 37 -11.50 -7.96 -1.36
N ILE A 38 -12.18 -7.10 -2.11
CA ILE A 38 -12.11 -7.08 -3.58
C ILE A 38 -10.72 -6.61 -4.00
N ALA A 39 -10.23 -5.56 -3.33
CA ALA A 39 -8.89 -5.03 -3.41
C ALA A 39 -8.58 -4.29 -2.11
N ALA A 40 -7.35 -4.34 -1.64
CA ALA A 40 -6.91 -3.52 -0.52
C ALA A 40 -5.48 -3.04 -0.70
N VAL A 41 -5.17 -1.91 -0.06
CA VAL A 41 -3.86 -1.28 -0.09
C VAL A 41 -3.46 -0.78 1.28
N GLY A 42 -2.24 -1.10 1.68
CA GLY A 42 -1.55 -0.52 2.82
C GLY A 42 -0.46 0.45 2.33
N THR A 43 -0.39 1.63 2.89
CA THR A 43 0.64 2.62 2.56
C THR A 43 1.33 3.12 3.81
N MET A 44 2.61 3.42 3.68
CA MET A 44 3.42 4.10 4.70
C MET A 44 4.29 5.15 4.01
N ILE A 45 4.30 6.37 4.53
CA ILE A 45 5.10 7.49 4.04
C ILE A 45 5.85 8.10 5.21
N THR A 46 7.15 8.31 5.05
CA THR A 46 7.97 9.12 5.97
C THR A 46 8.40 10.37 5.22
N LEU A 47 8.22 11.54 5.86
CA LEU A 47 8.61 12.83 5.30
C LEU A 47 9.85 13.37 6.02
N ASP A 48 10.72 13.99 5.23
CA ASP A 48 11.85 14.80 5.72
C ASP A 48 11.78 16.15 5.02
N GLY A 49 11.56 17.22 5.78
CA GLY A 49 11.37 18.56 5.21
C GLY A 49 10.24 18.67 4.17
N GLY A 50 9.19 17.84 4.29
CA GLY A 50 8.08 17.81 3.33
C GLY A 50 8.32 16.93 2.08
N VAL A 51 9.51 16.36 1.95
CA VAL A 51 9.89 15.42 0.88
C VAL A 51 9.76 13.98 1.37
N CYS A 52 9.27 13.08 0.52
CA CYS A 52 9.19 11.67 0.86
C CYS A 52 10.59 11.05 0.96
N SER A 53 11.01 10.68 2.16
CA SER A 53 12.29 10.00 2.41
C SER A 53 12.15 8.47 2.38
N ARG A 54 10.96 7.94 2.71
CA ARG A 54 10.64 6.50 2.68
C ARG A 54 9.20 6.29 2.27
N ALA A 55 8.97 5.27 1.46
CA ALA A 55 7.64 4.82 1.07
C ALA A 55 7.51 3.31 1.16
N GLY A 56 6.34 2.84 1.55
CA GLY A 56 5.94 1.44 1.52
C GLY A 56 4.53 1.32 0.97
N ILE A 57 4.31 0.46 -0.03
CA ILE A 57 3.00 0.22 -0.64
C ILE A 57 2.80 -1.28 -0.82
N GLY A 58 1.90 -1.84 -0.01
CA GLY A 58 1.47 -3.23 -0.08
C GLY A 58 0.07 -3.35 -0.66
N LEU A 59 -0.10 -4.29 -1.58
CA LEU A 59 -1.36 -4.57 -2.27
C LEU A 59 -1.81 -5.99 -1.93
N THR A 60 -3.10 -6.21 -1.73
CA THR A 60 -3.66 -7.54 -1.50
C THR A 60 -4.96 -7.77 -2.25
N ASN A 61 -5.27 -9.03 -2.56
CA ASN A 61 -6.37 -9.52 -3.39
C ASN A 61 -6.36 -9.04 -4.85
N VAL A 62 -5.20 -8.62 -5.32
CA VAL A 62 -4.96 -8.16 -6.69
C VAL A 62 -3.80 -8.89 -7.34
N GLY A 63 -3.51 -10.08 -6.88
CA GLY A 63 -2.52 -11.03 -7.38
C GLY A 63 -2.57 -12.33 -6.57
N PRO A 64 -1.78 -13.34 -6.93
CA PRO A 64 -1.77 -14.66 -6.26
C PRO A 64 -1.27 -14.58 -4.81
N THR A 65 -0.48 -13.57 -4.49
CA THR A 65 0.04 -13.27 -3.15
C THR A 65 -0.01 -11.77 -2.88
N ALA A 66 0.33 -11.33 -1.67
CA ALA A 66 0.52 -9.91 -1.37
C ALA A 66 1.67 -9.34 -2.24
N ILE A 67 1.44 -8.18 -2.83
CA ILE A 67 2.37 -7.52 -3.76
C ILE A 67 2.94 -6.28 -3.10
N ARG A 68 4.23 -6.07 -3.23
CA ARG A 68 4.89 -4.81 -2.91
C ARG A 68 5.11 -3.98 -4.18
N ALA A 69 4.52 -2.79 -4.24
CA ALA A 69 4.58 -1.91 -5.41
C ALA A 69 5.90 -1.11 -5.48
N ARG A 70 7.04 -1.81 -5.66
CA ARG A 70 8.41 -1.24 -5.57
C ARG A 70 8.64 -0.05 -6.52
N GLN A 71 8.09 -0.06 -7.73
CA GLN A 71 8.24 1.04 -8.68
C GLN A 71 7.53 2.32 -8.19
N ALA A 72 6.34 2.16 -7.61
CA ALA A 72 5.60 3.28 -7.03
C ALA A 72 6.33 3.85 -5.80
N GLU A 73 6.89 2.98 -4.94
CA GLU A 73 7.70 3.39 -3.79
C GLU A 73 8.94 4.18 -4.24
N ALA A 74 9.71 3.65 -5.20
CA ALA A 74 10.89 4.31 -5.74
C ALA A 74 10.56 5.65 -6.41
N TYR A 75 9.41 5.75 -7.06
CA TYR A 75 8.94 6.99 -7.69
C TYR A 75 8.66 8.09 -6.66
N LEU A 76 8.12 7.73 -5.48
CA LEU A 76 7.78 8.68 -4.42
C LEU A 76 9.01 9.25 -3.70
N VAL A 77 10.03 8.42 -3.50
CA VAL A 77 11.23 8.82 -2.74
C VAL A 77 11.94 9.99 -3.45
N GLY A 78 12.29 11.02 -2.67
CA GLY A 78 12.93 12.23 -3.14
C GLY A 78 11.98 13.28 -3.74
N LYS A 79 10.65 13.04 -3.70
CA LYS A 79 9.65 13.98 -4.22
C LYS A 79 8.74 14.51 -3.11
N GLN A 80 8.20 15.70 -3.33
CA GLN A 80 7.05 16.16 -2.57
C GLN A 80 5.83 15.36 -3.00
N PRO A 81 5.09 14.75 -2.06
CA PRO A 81 3.92 13.94 -2.38
C PRO A 81 2.68 14.84 -2.64
N ASP A 82 2.79 15.70 -3.64
CA ASP A 82 1.68 16.49 -4.16
C ASP A 82 0.66 15.63 -4.91
N GLU A 83 -0.41 16.23 -5.36
CA GLU A 83 -1.51 15.51 -6.03
C GLU A 83 -1.06 14.80 -7.31
N ALA A 84 -0.16 15.41 -8.09
CA ALA A 84 0.37 14.82 -9.33
C ALA A 84 1.26 13.60 -9.02
N THR A 85 2.15 13.74 -8.04
CA THR A 85 3.04 12.67 -7.55
C THR A 85 2.25 11.49 -6.98
N VAL A 86 1.21 11.77 -6.18
CA VAL A 86 0.34 10.74 -5.62
C VAL A 86 -0.43 9.97 -6.71
N ARG A 87 -0.97 10.67 -7.72
CA ARG A 87 -1.68 10.03 -8.84
C ARG A 87 -0.77 9.14 -9.66
N GLU A 88 0.43 9.58 -9.95
CA GLU A 88 1.39 8.77 -10.71
C GLU A 88 1.87 7.56 -9.92
N ALA A 89 2.17 7.72 -8.63
CA ALA A 89 2.48 6.59 -7.77
C ALA A 89 1.34 5.55 -7.70
N ALA A 90 0.09 6.02 -7.63
CA ALA A 90 -1.08 5.13 -7.66
C ALA A 90 -1.24 4.41 -9.00
N ARG A 91 -0.92 5.07 -10.12
CA ARG A 91 -0.88 4.44 -11.45
C ARG A 91 0.18 3.35 -11.51
N LEU A 92 1.40 3.63 -11.04
CA LEU A 92 2.50 2.66 -11.00
C LEU A 92 2.17 1.47 -10.09
N ALA A 93 1.54 1.72 -8.94
CA ALA A 93 1.09 0.64 -8.05
C ALA A 93 0.05 -0.25 -8.72
N SER A 94 -0.91 0.32 -9.45
CA SER A 94 -1.92 -0.44 -10.17
C SER A 94 -1.36 -1.31 -11.30
N MET A 95 -0.23 -0.92 -11.88
CA MET A 95 0.49 -1.71 -12.90
C MET A 95 1.23 -2.92 -12.32
N ALA A 96 1.59 -2.88 -11.03
CA ALA A 96 2.19 -4.02 -10.35
C ALA A 96 1.17 -5.13 -10.03
N ALA A 97 -0.13 -4.85 -10.15
CA ALA A 97 -1.20 -5.77 -9.83
C ALA A 97 -1.50 -6.73 -10.99
N GLU A 98 -1.71 -8.00 -10.65
CA GLU A 98 -2.10 -9.09 -11.56
C GLU A 98 -3.42 -9.72 -11.10
N PRO A 99 -4.54 -8.96 -11.07
CA PRO A 99 -5.80 -9.47 -10.57
C PRO A 99 -6.40 -10.49 -11.54
N ALA A 100 -6.92 -11.59 -10.99
CA ALA A 100 -7.75 -12.52 -11.74
C ALA A 100 -9.20 -11.99 -11.87
N THR A 101 -9.85 -12.33 -12.96
CA THR A 101 -11.31 -12.17 -13.08
C THR A 101 -11.99 -13.29 -12.30
N ASP A 102 -12.82 -12.93 -11.33
CA ASP A 102 -13.55 -13.85 -10.46
C ASP A 102 -14.93 -13.30 -10.06
N LEU A 103 -15.57 -13.94 -9.06
CA LEU A 103 -16.88 -13.52 -8.54
C LEU A 103 -16.91 -12.10 -7.94
N HIS A 104 -15.75 -11.52 -7.65
CA HIS A 104 -15.61 -10.17 -7.10
C HIS A 104 -15.46 -9.10 -8.19
N GLY A 105 -15.35 -9.52 -9.46
CA GLY A 105 -15.34 -8.64 -10.61
C GLY A 105 -14.21 -8.90 -11.62
N PRO A 106 -14.28 -8.23 -12.77
CA PRO A 106 -13.26 -8.32 -13.81
C PRO A 106 -11.91 -7.77 -13.35
N ALA A 107 -10.82 -8.30 -13.93
CA ALA A 107 -9.44 -7.88 -13.62
C ALA A 107 -9.23 -6.37 -13.82
N ASP A 108 -9.76 -5.80 -14.91
CA ASP A 108 -9.62 -4.37 -15.21
C ASP A 108 -10.35 -3.48 -14.19
N TYR A 109 -11.52 -3.92 -13.73
CA TYR A 109 -12.26 -3.25 -12.66
C TYR A 109 -11.44 -3.23 -11.36
N LYS A 110 -10.87 -4.37 -10.95
CA LYS A 110 -10.01 -4.46 -9.77
C LYS A 110 -8.78 -3.56 -9.87
N ARG A 111 -8.16 -3.49 -11.05
CA ARG A 111 -7.01 -2.61 -11.31
C ARG A 111 -7.39 -1.13 -11.23
N SER A 112 -8.55 -0.75 -11.77
CA SER A 112 -9.07 0.63 -11.69
C SER A 112 -9.38 1.04 -10.26
N ILE A 113 -10.04 0.17 -9.50
CA ILE A 113 -10.32 0.37 -8.07
C ILE A 113 -9.02 0.53 -7.29
N LEU A 114 -8.05 -0.36 -7.50
CA LEU A 114 -6.76 -0.33 -6.81
C LEU A 114 -6.05 1.01 -6.99
N ARG A 115 -6.06 1.56 -8.20
CA ARG A 115 -5.52 2.90 -8.48
C ARG A 115 -6.19 3.97 -7.61
N THR A 116 -7.51 3.93 -7.48
CA THR A 116 -8.28 4.87 -6.66
C THR A 116 -7.97 4.70 -5.16
N LEU A 117 -7.96 3.45 -4.69
CA LEU A 117 -7.67 3.14 -3.28
C LEU A 117 -6.24 3.55 -2.91
N THR A 118 -5.27 3.29 -3.78
CA THR A 118 -3.87 3.67 -3.56
C THR A 118 -3.72 5.18 -3.45
N ALA A 119 -4.35 5.96 -4.34
CA ALA A 119 -4.31 7.41 -4.26
C ALA A 119 -4.93 7.93 -2.95
N ARG A 120 -6.06 7.37 -2.51
CA ARG A 120 -6.71 7.72 -1.24
C ARG A 120 -5.83 7.37 -0.03
N ALA A 121 -5.25 6.17 -0.02
CA ALA A 121 -4.40 5.72 1.07
C ALA A 121 -3.12 6.55 1.17
N LEU A 122 -2.50 6.90 0.04
CA LEU A 122 -1.33 7.78 0.01
C LEU A 122 -1.63 9.16 0.55
N ARG A 123 -2.76 9.79 0.14
CA ARG A 123 -3.16 11.11 0.70
C ARG A 123 -3.34 11.05 2.21
N LEU A 124 -4.00 10.03 2.71
CA LEU A 124 -4.21 9.85 4.14
C LEU A 124 -2.88 9.62 4.89
N ALA A 125 -1.98 8.81 4.33
CA ALA A 125 -0.66 8.57 4.90
C ALA A 125 0.18 9.87 4.93
N VAL A 126 0.17 10.65 3.86
CA VAL A 126 0.85 11.96 3.78
C VAL A 126 0.28 12.93 4.81
N GLN A 127 -1.04 13.05 4.91
CA GLN A 127 -1.69 13.90 5.91
C GLN A 127 -1.28 13.53 7.34
N ARG A 128 -1.24 12.24 7.65
CA ARG A 128 -0.81 11.73 8.96
C ARG A 128 0.69 11.99 9.22
N ALA A 129 1.54 11.84 8.20
CA ALA A 129 2.95 12.14 8.30
C ALA A 129 3.21 13.64 8.55
N GLN A 130 2.45 14.53 7.91
CA GLN A 130 2.51 15.98 8.11
C GLN A 130 2.03 16.40 9.51
N ALA A 131 1.04 15.70 10.06
CA ALA A 131 0.55 15.95 11.42
C ALA A 131 1.54 15.50 12.54
N GLY A 132 2.71 15.01 12.18
CA GLY A 132 3.76 14.60 13.13
C GLY A 132 3.81 13.09 13.38
N GLY A 133 2.97 12.31 12.70
CA GLY A 133 3.04 10.84 12.72
C GLY A 133 3.24 10.25 14.10
N GLY A 134 2.30 10.46 15.00
CA GLY A 134 2.48 9.96 16.35
C GLY A 134 1.16 9.83 17.11
N GLN A 135 0.59 8.68 17.02
CA GLN A 135 -0.09 8.00 18.14
C GLN A 135 -0.19 6.53 17.82
#